data_08fca5607471c417db34062199723419
#
_entry.id   08fca5607471c417db34062199723419
#
_cell.length_a   1.000
_cell.length_b   1.000
_cell.length_c   1.000
_cell.angle_alpha   90.00
_cell.angle_beta   90.00
_cell.angle_gamma   90.00
#
_symmetry.space_group_name_H-M   'P 1'
#
loop_
_entity.id
_entity.type
_entity.pdbx_description
1 polymer ?
#
loop_
_entity_poly.entity_id
_entity_poly.type
_entity_poly.pdbx_seq_one_letter_code
_entity_poly.pdbx_strand_id
1 'polypeptide(L)'
;MAVIEELIRQEDNGTISFGNHLMDEKKKVLDFEVSGDLYKIKTFKDFINKMRKKYDYILIDVPPSPNWSHVLCLSVCDYVMPIVNPDAASPKAIIGLNDSVEEIQSTSNPSLEYLGIIMNKYNERTNIAKTMLQQTENIAKQLEVSLFDTKIHQSVLLEEHILSHQSIFEYAGKSKAAKEYKNLSEEIISRIAERRR
;
A
#
# COMPACT_ATOMS: atom_id res chain seq x y z
N MET A 1 1.72 -2.15 -8.09
CA MET A 1 1.83 -1.27 -6.93
C MET A 1 0.49 -1.36 -6.23
N ALA A 2 0.47 -1.88 -5.04
CA ALA A 2 -0.74 -1.95 -4.24
C ALA A 2 -0.41 -1.36 -2.88
N VAL A 3 -1.22 -0.46 -2.41
CA VAL A 3 -1.26 -0.03 -1.03
C VAL A 3 -2.41 -0.80 -0.40
N ILE A 4 -2.20 -1.41 0.74
CA ILE A 4 -3.11 -2.39 1.35
C ILE A 4 -4.47 -1.75 1.66
N GLU A 5 -5.56 -2.43 1.28
CA GLU A 5 -6.94 -2.02 1.57
C GLU A 5 -7.30 -2.34 3.01
N GLU A 6 -7.07 -1.44 3.97
CA GLU A 6 -7.76 -1.61 5.24
C GLU A 6 -7.76 -0.34 6.09
N LEU A 7 -8.94 0.10 6.47
CA LEU A 7 -9.17 1.02 7.56
C LEU A 7 -9.36 0.23 8.83
N ILE A 8 -8.39 0.30 9.73
CA ILE A 8 -8.48 -0.35 11.05
C ILE A 8 -9.17 0.62 12.00
N ARG A 9 -10.35 0.26 12.47
CA ARG A 9 -11.09 0.99 13.50
C ARG A 9 -10.78 0.40 14.87
N GLN A 10 -10.28 1.21 15.79
CA GLN A 10 -9.94 0.76 17.15
C GLN A 10 -11.16 0.42 18.03
N GLU A 11 -12.34 0.97 17.72
CA GLU A 11 -13.49 0.88 18.63
C GLU A 11 -14.35 -0.38 18.52
N ASP A 12 -14.30 -1.15 17.44
CA ASP A 12 -15.26 -2.25 17.21
C ASP A 12 -14.67 -3.54 16.64
N ASN A 13 -13.39 -3.84 16.77
CA ASN A 13 -12.78 -5.03 16.14
C ASN A 13 -13.15 -5.22 14.66
N GLY A 14 -13.58 -4.18 14.00
CA GLY A 14 -14.09 -4.19 12.63
C GLY A 14 -13.13 -3.53 11.68
N THR A 15 -12.67 -4.29 10.74
CA THR A 15 -12.00 -3.82 9.54
C THR A 15 -13.03 -3.16 8.64
N ILE A 16 -12.82 -1.91 8.26
CA ILE A 16 -13.63 -1.24 7.24
C ILE A 16 -12.83 -1.24 5.94
N SER A 17 -13.21 -2.13 5.02
CA SER A 17 -12.70 -2.09 3.66
C SER A 17 -13.31 -0.89 2.91
N PHE A 18 -12.48 -0.04 2.34
CA PHE A 18 -12.93 1.12 1.55
C PHE A 18 -13.20 0.77 0.07
N GLY A 19 -13.10 -0.52 -0.29
CA GLY A 19 -13.21 -0.94 -1.68
C GLY A 19 -14.61 -0.77 -2.30
N ASN A 20 -15.69 -1.15 -1.62
CA ASN A 20 -16.99 -1.24 -2.27
C ASN A 20 -18.11 -0.41 -1.61
N HIS A 21 -18.14 -0.18 -0.32
CA HIS A 21 -19.29 0.47 0.33
C HIS A 21 -19.35 1.98 0.15
N LEU A 22 -18.21 2.67 0.05
CA LEU A 22 -18.18 4.11 -0.28
C LEU A 22 -18.41 4.38 -1.76
N MET A 23 -18.15 3.38 -2.62
CA MET A 23 -18.38 3.48 -4.06
C MET A 23 -19.87 3.44 -4.40
N ASP A 24 -20.70 2.67 -3.68
CA ASP A 24 -22.14 2.57 -3.99
C ASP A 24 -22.96 3.80 -3.56
N GLU A 25 -22.64 4.44 -2.44
CA GLU A 25 -23.33 5.67 -2.04
C GLU A 25 -22.76 6.93 -2.69
N LYS A 26 -21.52 6.92 -3.19
CA LYS A 26 -20.83 8.07 -3.78
C LYS A 26 -20.17 7.77 -5.13
N LYS A 27 -20.65 6.81 -5.87
CA LYS A 27 -20.24 6.57 -7.27
C LYS A 27 -20.27 7.86 -8.14
N LYS A 28 -21.09 8.83 -7.75
CA LYS A 28 -21.14 10.17 -8.36
C LYS A 28 -20.00 11.11 -7.95
N VAL A 29 -19.20 10.77 -6.95
CA VAL A 29 -18.10 11.64 -6.47
C VAL A 29 -16.75 11.12 -6.97
N LEU A 30 -16.66 9.86 -7.39
CA LEU A 30 -15.44 9.19 -7.84
C LEU A 30 -15.46 8.75 -9.31
N ASP A 31 -16.45 9.11 -10.10
CA ASP A 31 -16.32 9.18 -11.55
C ASP A 31 -15.35 10.32 -11.90
N PHE A 32 -14.12 10.14 -11.46
CA PHE A 32 -13.00 10.98 -11.80
C PHE A 32 -12.47 10.59 -13.18
N GLU A 33 -13.28 10.67 -14.17
CA GLU A 33 -12.82 11.11 -15.47
C GLU A 33 -12.52 12.59 -15.34
N VAL A 34 -11.28 12.93 -15.59
CA VAL A 34 -10.85 14.20 -16.12
C VAL A 34 -10.23 15.24 -15.18
N SER A 35 -9.10 15.65 -15.68
CA SER A 35 -8.47 16.99 -15.61
C SER A 35 -8.23 17.54 -14.20
N GLY A 36 -6.97 17.78 -13.97
CA GLY A 36 -6.29 18.54 -12.91
C GLY A 36 -7.08 19.60 -12.16
N ASP A 37 -8.18 19.22 -11.53
CA ASP A 37 -9.03 20.12 -10.79
C ASP A 37 -8.51 20.21 -9.35
N LEU A 38 -7.85 21.32 -9.03
CA LEU A 38 -7.38 21.67 -7.69
C LEU A 38 -8.49 21.56 -6.63
N TYR A 39 -9.74 21.76 -7.02
CA TYR A 39 -10.89 21.58 -6.15
C TYR A 39 -11.05 20.13 -5.68
N LYS A 40 -10.79 19.17 -6.54
CA LYS A 40 -10.88 17.73 -6.23
C LYS A 40 -9.78 17.31 -5.26
N ILE A 41 -8.55 17.77 -5.47
CA ILE A 41 -7.44 17.54 -4.53
C ILE A 41 -7.81 18.06 -3.15
N LYS A 42 -8.33 19.29 -3.08
CA LYS A 42 -8.75 19.91 -1.82
C LYS A 42 -9.86 19.10 -1.14
N THR A 43 -10.89 18.70 -1.89
CA THR A 43 -12.01 17.93 -1.36
C THR A 43 -11.55 16.58 -0.80
N PHE A 44 -10.65 15.89 -1.52
CA PHE A 44 -10.08 14.62 -1.06
C PHE A 44 -9.19 14.82 0.17
N LYS A 45 -8.36 15.86 0.20
CA LYS A 45 -7.55 16.22 1.36
C LYS A 45 -8.41 16.52 2.59
N ASP A 46 -9.50 17.28 2.41
CA ASP A 46 -10.45 17.58 3.50
C ASP A 46 -11.14 16.32 4.02
N PHE A 47 -11.47 15.37 3.13
CA PHE A 47 -12.03 14.07 3.50
C PHE A 47 -11.02 13.26 4.33
N ILE A 48 -9.78 13.10 3.86
CA ILE A 48 -8.74 12.38 4.60
C ILE A 48 -8.46 13.03 5.96
N ASN A 49 -8.42 14.36 6.02
CA ASN A 49 -8.25 15.09 7.29
C ASN A 49 -9.39 14.85 8.30
N LYS A 50 -10.62 14.61 7.83
CA LYS A 50 -11.72 14.19 8.70
C LYS A 50 -11.53 12.75 9.18
N MET A 51 -11.03 11.86 8.32
CA MET A 51 -10.75 10.46 8.68
C MET A 51 -9.58 10.35 9.69
N ARG A 52 -8.53 11.18 9.56
CA ARG A 52 -7.42 11.26 10.53
C ARG A 52 -7.87 11.54 11.98
N LYS A 53 -9.03 12.14 12.17
CA LYS A 53 -9.61 12.38 13.52
C LYS A 53 -10.33 11.16 14.09
N LYS A 54 -10.59 10.14 13.27
CA LYS A 54 -11.38 8.97 13.65
C LYS A 54 -10.56 7.69 13.67
N TYR A 55 -9.44 7.66 12.94
CA TYR A 55 -8.66 6.43 12.72
C TYR A 55 -7.18 6.70 12.95
N ASP A 56 -6.50 5.76 13.58
CA ASP A 56 -5.06 5.83 13.83
C ASP A 56 -4.25 5.57 12.55
N TYR A 57 -4.78 4.71 11.67
CA TYR A 57 -4.18 4.34 10.40
C TYR A 57 -5.23 4.40 9.28
N ILE A 58 -4.83 4.91 8.13
CA ILE A 58 -5.61 4.94 6.90
C ILE A 58 -4.76 4.30 5.82
N LEU A 59 -5.21 3.17 5.29
CA LEU A 59 -4.57 2.49 4.18
C LEU A 59 -5.35 2.79 2.90
N ILE A 60 -4.63 3.25 1.86
CA ILE A 60 -5.22 3.58 0.58
C ILE A 60 -4.63 2.64 -0.46
N ASP A 61 -5.47 1.77 -1.03
CA ASP A 61 -5.07 0.95 -2.18
C ASP A 61 -5.16 1.78 -3.46
N VAL A 62 -4.07 1.74 -4.24
CA VAL A 62 -3.94 2.53 -5.44
C VAL A 62 -3.73 1.61 -6.65
N PRO A 63 -4.53 1.74 -7.72
CA PRO A 63 -4.36 0.96 -8.92
C PRO A 63 -2.93 1.07 -9.49
N PRO A 64 -2.41 0.01 -10.14
CA PRO A 64 -1.02 0.00 -10.62
C PRO A 64 -0.77 0.93 -11.82
N SER A 65 -1.81 1.50 -12.42
CA SER A 65 -1.67 2.43 -13.55
C SER A 65 -1.45 3.86 -13.05
N PRO A 66 -0.45 4.58 -13.56
CA PRO A 66 -0.27 5.99 -13.25
C PRO A 66 -1.47 6.77 -13.82
N ASN A 67 -2.35 7.18 -12.95
CA ASN A 67 -3.51 7.99 -13.28
C ASN A 67 -3.70 9.09 -12.24
N TRP A 68 -4.73 9.91 -12.42
CA TRP A 68 -5.04 11.00 -11.51
C TRP A 68 -5.30 10.55 -10.06
N SER A 69 -5.88 9.36 -9.87
CA SER A 69 -6.11 8.80 -8.53
C SER A 69 -4.79 8.56 -7.78
N HIS A 70 -3.73 8.16 -8.48
CA HIS A 70 -2.40 8.02 -7.93
C HIS A 70 -1.86 9.36 -7.38
N VAL A 71 -1.95 10.41 -8.18
CA VAL A 71 -1.54 11.77 -7.78
C VAL A 71 -2.32 12.23 -6.54
N LEU A 72 -3.64 12.03 -6.52
CA LEU A 72 -4.48 12.35 -5.38
C LEU A 72 -4.05 11.64 -4.10
N CYS A 73 -3.82 10.32 -4.17
CA CYS A 73 -3.41 9.53 -3.02
C CYS A 73 -2.05 9.97 -2.48
N LEU A 74 -1.06 10.11 -3.35
CA LEU A 74 0.28 10.56 -2.96
C LEU A 74 0.27 11.99 -2.38
N SER A 75 -0.65 12.87 -2.84
CA SER A 75 -0.77 14.24 -2.33
C SER A 75 -1.28 14.34 -0.90
N VAL A 76 -1.81 13.26 -0.32
CA VAL A 76 -2.42 13.27 1.03
C VAL A 76 -1.83 12.24 1.98
N CYS A 77 -1.08 11.27 1.49
CA CYS A 77 -0.46 10.22 2.31
C CYS A 77 0.75 10.75 3.07
N ASP A 78 1.02 10.18 4.24
CA ASP A 78 2.27 10.40 4.97
C ASP A 78 3.37 9.47 4.43
N TYR A 79 2.98 8.23 4.09
CA TYR A 79 3.90 7.20 3.64
C TYR A 79 3.42 6.50 2.38
N VAL A 80 4.38 6.06 1.57
CA VAL A 80 4.16 5.16 0.44
C VAL A 80 4.89 3.84 0.66
N MET A 81 4.21 2.73 0.36
CA MET A 81 4.74 1.37 0.49
C MET A 81 4.56 0.62 -0.83
N PRO A 82 5.55 0.61 -1.74
CA PRO A 82 5.48 -0.20 -2.94
C PRO A 82 5.42 -1.69 -2.60
N ILE A 83 4.47 -2.40 -3.20
CA ILE A 83 4.39 -3.85 -3.12
C ILE A 83 4.88 -4.41 -4.45
N VAL A 84 5.91 -5.25 -4.41
CA VAL A 84 6.55 -5.82 -5.59
C VAL A 84 6.46 -7.34 -5.58
N ASN A 85 6.19 -7.91 -6.74
CA ASN A 85 6.29 -9.35 -6.95
C ASN A 85 7.66 -9.68 -7.56
N PRO A 86 8.14 -10.93 -7.45
CA PRO A 86 9.38 -11.36 -8.06
C PRO A 86 9.21 -11.59 -9.58
N ASP A 87 8.94 -10.53 -10.32
CA ASP A 87 8.76 -10.51 -11.77
C ASP A 87 9.61 -9.40 -12.43
N ALA A 88 9.80 -9.49 -13.74
CA ALA A 88 10.64 -8.58 -14.49
C ALA A 88 10.08 -7.15 -14.63
N ALA A 89 8.81 -6.93 -14.32
CA ALA A 89 8.18 -5.61 -14.42
C ALA A 89 8.38 -4.78 -13.15
N SER A 90 8.53 -5.43 -11.99
CA SER A 90 8.63 -4.78 -10.68
C SER A 90 9.77 -3.76 -10.57
N PRO A 91 11.01 -4.00 -11.05
CA PRO A 91 12.07 -3.00 -10.99
C PRO A 91 11.71 -1.70 -11.71
N LYS A 92 11.13 -1.80 -12.92
CA LYS A 92 10.70 -0.63 -13.69
C LYS A 92 9.55 0.12 -13.01
N ALA A 93 8.64 -0.62 -12.37
CA ALA A 93 7.52 -0.02 -11.65
C ALA A 93 7.99 0.79 -10.43
N ILE A 94 9.02 0.33 -9.70
CA ILE A 94 9.60 1.10 -8.58
C ILE A 94 10.19 2.41 -9.07
N ILE A 95 10.95 2.39 -10.16
CA ILE A 95 11.57 3.60 -10.72
C ILE A 95 10.49 4.59 -11.16
N GLY A 96 9.48 4.14 -11.92
CA GLY A 96 8.39 5.02 -12.35
C GLY A 96 7.54 5.56 -11.19
N LEU A 97 7.44 4.82 -10.08
CA LEU A 97 6.82 5.32 -8.85
C LEU A 97 7.68 6.41 -8.22
N ASN A 98 9.01 6.24 -8.21
CA ASN A 98 9.92 7.23 -7.65
C ASN A 98 9.81 8.58 -8.35
N ASP A 99 9.74 8.59 -9.69
CA ASP A 99 9.54 9.83 -10.45
C ASP A 99 8.25 10.55 -9.99
N SER A 100 7.18 9.79 -9.76
CA SER A 100 5.91 10.35 -9.26
C SER A 100 6.01 10.85 -7.82
N VAL A 101 6.75 10.15 -6.95
CA VAL A 101 6.94 10.57 -5.56
C VAL A 101 7.77 11.86 -5.51
N GLU A 102 8.85 11.97 -6.27
CA GLU A 102 9.68 13.19 -6.35
C GLU A 102 8.87 14.39 -6.87
N GLU A 103 8.04 14.19 -7.91
CA GLU A 103 7.15 15.22 -8.42
C GLU A 103 6.17 15.70 -7.33
N ILE A 104 5.54 14.78 -6.60
CA ILE A 104 4.60 15.10 -5.54
C ILE A 104 5.28 15.78 -4.36
N GLN A 105 6.48 15.33 -3.97
CA GLN A 105 7.27 15.96 -2.91
C GLN A 105 7.64 17.41 -3.27
N SER A 106 7.96 17.66 -4.53
CA SER A 106 8.31 19.02 -5.00
C SER A 106 7.11 19.97 -5.16
N THR A 107 5.88 19.44 -5.28
CA THR A 107 4.71 20.24 -5.66
C THR A 107 3.63 20.33 -4.59
N SER A 108 3.17 19.19 -4.07
CA SER A 108 1.92 19.15 -3.29
C SER A 108 2.02 18.49 -1.91
N ASN A 109 3.02 17.62 -1.70
CA ASN A 109 3.23 16.92 -0.43
C ASN A 109 4.72 16.71 -0.11
N PRO A 110 5.43 17.76 0.35
CA PRO A 110 6.86 17.68 0.67
C PRO A 110 7.20 16.70 1.81
N SER A 111 6.20 16.30 2.59
CA SER A 111 6.38 15.37 3.72
C SER A 111 6.12 13.91 3.36
N LEU A 112 5.82 13.61 2.10
CA LEU A 112 5.64 12.23 1.66
C LEU A 112 6.96 11.46 1.76
N GLU A 113 6.94 10.30 2.40
CA GLU A 113 8.12 9.46 2.57
C GLU A 113 7.85 8.01 2.14
N TYR A 114 8.91 7.30 1.77
CA TYR A 114 8.83 5.85 1.67
C TYR A 114 8.90 5.22 3.06
N LEU A 115 7.90 4.40 3.42
CA LEU A 115 8.00 3.57 4.62
C LEU A 115 8.89 2.35 4.40
N GLY A 116 8.91 1.84 3.19
CA GLY A 116 9.71 0.70 2.75
C GLY A 116 9.05 -0.03 1.58
N ILE A 117 9.79 -0.94 0.96
CA ILE A 117 9.33 -1.80 -0.15
C ILE A 117 8.96 -3.18 0.38
N ILE A 118 7.78 -3.67 0.06
CA ILE A 118 7.27 -4.99 0.48
C ILE A 118 7.46 -5.99 -0.65
N MET A 119 8.12 -7.13 -0.37
CA MET A 119 8.22 -8.25 -1.30
C MET A 119 7.02 -9.17 -1.10
N ASN A 120 6.21 -9.32 -2.15
CA ASN A 120 5.01 -10.15 -2.16
C ASN A 120 5.16 -11.35 -3.10
N LYS A 121 4.39 -12.41 -2.89
CA LYS A 121 4.43 -13.67 -3.68
C LYS A 121 5.83 -14.25 -3.81
N TYR A 122 6.67 -14.05 -2.80
CA TYR A 122 8.04 -14.52 -2.80
C TYR A 122 8.11 -16.06 -2.72
N ASN A 123 8.98 -16.66 -3.53
CA ASN A 123 9.25 -18.09 -3.49
C ASN A 123 10.77 -18.31 -3.51
N GLU A 124 11.34 -18.53 -2.34
CA GLU A 124 12.78 -18.71 -2.14
C GLU A 124 13.40 -19.89 -2.90
N ARG A 125 12.56 -20.81 -3.39
CA ARG A 125 13.02 -22.00 -4.16
C ARG A 125 13.32 -21.65 -5.61
N THR A 126 12.90 -20.49 -6.10
CA THR A 126 13.08 -20.12 -7.50
C THR A 126 14.25 -19.14 -7.68
N ASN A 127 15.05 -19.35 -8.72
CA ASN A 127 16.15 -18.45 -9.03
C ASN A 127 15.65 -17.04 -9.42
N ILE A 128 14.51 -16.98 -10.10
CA ILE A 128 13.93 -15.70 -10.48
C ILE A 128 13.58 -14.84 -9.25
N ALA A 129 12.99 -15.43 -8.21
CA ALA A 129 12.66 -14.69 -7.00
C ALA A 129 13.91 -14.16 -6.29
N LYS A 130 14.99 -14.96 -6.24
CA LYS A 130 16.27 -14.52 -5.67
C LYS A 130 16.88 -13.37 -6.47
N THR A 131 16.91 -13.50 -7.80
CA THR A 131 17.44 -12.46 -8.68
C THR A 131 16.63 -11.16 -8.57
N MET A 132 15.29 -11.25 -8.56
CA MET A 132 14.42 -10.09 -8.43
C MET A 132 14.54 -9.43 -7.05
N LEU A 133 14.68 -10.21 -5.98
CA LEU A 133 14.96 -9.67 -4.65
C LEU A 133 16.26 -8.85 -4.66
N GLN A 134 17.35 -9.41 -5.20
CA GLN A 134 18.61 -8.70 -5.28
C GLN A 134 18.54 -7.42 -6.12
N GLN A 135 17.82 -7.45 -7.25
CA GLN A 135 17.59 -6.25 -8.05
C GLN A 135 16.77 -5.20 -7.29
N THR A 136 15.73 -5.62 -6.57
CA THR A 136 14.92 -4.72 -5.73
C THR A 136 15.76 -4.11 -4.61
N GLU A 137 16.64 -4.88 -3.97
CA GLU A 137 17.58 -4.38 -2.95
C GLU A 137 18.55 -3.35 -3.52
N ASN A 138 19.05 -3.56 -4.74
CA ASN A 138 19.94 -2.60 -5.40
C ASN A 138 19.23 -1.28 -5.72
N ILE A 139 17.99 -1.35 -6.24
CA ILE A 139 17.17 -0.17 -6.51
C ILE A 139 16.85 0.55 -5.20
N ALA A 140 16.44 -0.18 -4.18
CA ALA A 140 16.12 0.37 -2.87
C ALA A 140 17.31 1.15 -2.27
N LYS A 141 18.54 0.61 -2.39
CA LYS A 141 19.76 1.31 -1.99
C LYS A 141 20.01 2.60 -2.78
N GLN A 142 19.75 2.60 -4.09
CA GLN A 142 19.90 3.80 -4.93
C GLN A 142 18.89 4.89 -4.55
N LEU A 143 17.69 4.49 -4.14
CA LEU A 143 16.62 5.40 -3.72
C LEU A 143 16.66 5.73 -2.21
N GLU A 144 17.66 5.22 -1.48
CA GLU A 144 17.76 5.34 -0.03
C GLU A 144 16.52 4.82 0.74
N VAL A 145 15.84 3.83 0.16
CA VAL A 145 14.64 3.19 0.73
C VAL A 145 15.00 1.80 1.26
N SER A 146 14.46 1.42 2.42
CA SER A 146 14.65 0.08 2.96
C SER A 146 13.58 -0.90 2.43
N LEU A 147 13.95 -2.18 2.30
CA LEU A 147 12.96 -3.24 2.18
C LEU A 147 12.38 -3.56 3.57
N PHE A 148 11.14 -4.07 3.58
CA PHE A 148 10.62 -4.74 4.76
C PHE A 148 11.35 -6.07 4.96
N ASP A 149 11.65 -6.41 6.21
CA ASP A 149 12.26 -7.70 6.57
C ASP A 149 11.26 -8.83 6.30
N THR A 150 9.99 -8.56 6.59
CA THR A 150 8.88 -9.48 6.34
C THR A 150 8.55 -9.56 4.86
N LYS A 151 8.60 -10.79 4.33
CA LYS A 151 8.19 -11.11 2.96
C LYS A 151 6.90 -11.93 2.99
N ILE A 152 5.97 -11.64 2.10
CA ILE A 152 4.76 -12.45 1.93
C ILE A 152 5.05 -13.53 0.89
N HIS A 153 5.05 -14.78 1.32
CA HIS A 153 5.30 -15.90 0.42
C HIS A 153 4.07 -16.25 -0.41
N GLN A 154 4.33 -16.81 -1.59
CA GLN A 154 3.26 -17.35 -2.41
C GLN A 154 2.54 -18.47 -1.65
N SER A 155 1.21 -18.40 -1.58
CA SER A 155 0.38 -19.37 -0.87
C SER A 155 -0.99 -19.48 -1.50
N VAL A 156 -1.45 -20.70 -1.72
CA VAL A 156 -2.80 -20.99 -2.22
C VAL A 156 -3.87 -20.51 -1.22
N LEU A 157 -3.56 -20.56 0.07
CA LEU A 157 -4.47 -20.06 1.12
C LEU A 157 -4.81 -18.58 0.96
N LEU A 158 -3.91 -17.76 0.37
CA LEU A 158 -4.15 -16.35 0.07
C LEU A 158 -5.07 -16.14 -1.14
N GLU A 159 -5.30 -17.15 -1.95
CA GLU A 159 -6.28 -17.13 -3.03
C GLU A 159 -7.63 -17.67 -2.55
N GLU A 160 -7.61 -18.73 -1.75
CA GLU A 160 -8.81 -19.40 -1.23
C GLU A 160 -9.58 -18.52 -0.23
N HIS A 161 -8.88 -17.80 0.68
CA HIS A 161 -9.59 -16.96 1.67
C HIS A 161 -10.41 -15.84 1.01
N ILE A 162 -9.95 -15.31 -0.13
CA ILE A 162 -10.69 -14.29 -0.91
C ILE A 162 -12.01 -14.87 -1.41
N LEU A 163 -11.99 -16.11 -1.94
CA LEU A 163 -13.18 -16.81 -2.42
C LEU A 163 -14.16 -17.12 -1.30
N SER A 164 -13.66 -17.33 -0.08
CA SER A 164 -14.49 -17.62 1.10
C SER A 164 -15.05 -16.35 1.77
N HIS A 165 -14.68 -15.15 1.30
CA HIS A 165 -15.02 -13.86 1.93
C HIS A 165 -14.66 -13.78 3.42
N GLN A 166 -13.58 -14.43 3.83
CA GLN A 166 -13.05 -14.43 5.18
C GLN A 166 -11.65 -13.80 5.18
N SER A 167 -11.25 -13.20 6.28
CA SER A 167 -9.85 -12.79 6.43
C SER A 167 -8.93 -14.02 6.50
N ILE A 168 -7.66 -13.88 6.13
CA ILE A 168 -6.69 -14.98 6.28
C ILE A 168 -6.57 -15.45 7.73
N PHE A 169 -6.83 -14.58 8.69
CA PHE A 169 -6.80 -14.89 10.12
C PHE A 169 -7.97 -15.77 10.55
N GLU A 170 -9.15 -15.57 9.96
CA GLU A 170 -10.33 -16.40 10.19
C GLU A 170 -10.25 -17.72 9.41
N TYR A 171 -9.87 -17.64 8.14
CA TYR A 171 -9.81 -18.79 7.25
C TYR A 171 -8.70 -19.78 7.63
N ALA A 172 -7.49 -19.28 7.88
CA ALA A 172 -6.31 -20.08 8.14
C ALA A 172 -5.33 -19.42 9.13
N GLY A 173 -5.82 -18.97 10.29
CA GLY A 173 -5.08 -18.15 11.26
C GLY A 173 -3.79 -18.77 11.83
N LYS A 174 -3.63 -20.11 11.74
CA LYS A 174 -2.38 -20.80 12.16
C LYS A 174 -1.38 -20.99 11.01
N SER A 175 -1.74 -20.60 9.80
CA SER A 175 -0.90 -20.76 8.61
C SER A 175 0.33 -19.86 8.63
N LYS A 176 1.32 -20.19 7.78
CA LYS A 176 2.48 -19.33 7.54
C LYS A 176 2.03 -17.99 6.98
N ALA A 177 1.07 -17.97 6.06
CA ALA A 177 0.54 -16.76 5.46
C ALA A 177 -0.05 -15.79 6.51
N ALA A 178 -0.90 -16.27 7.42
CA ALA A 178 -1.45 -15.45 8.50
C ALA A 178 -0.36 -14.89 9.42
N LYS A 179 0.67 -15.67 9.74
CA LYS A 179 1.81 -15.20 10.54
C LYS A 179 2.59 -14.10 9.82
N GLU A 180 2.82 -14.25 8.52
CA GLU A 180 3.53 -13.25 7.72
C GLU A 180 2.76 -11.93 7.63
N TYR A 181 1.44 -11.95 7.43
CA TYR A 181 0.63 -10.75 7.47
C TYR A 181 0.63 -10.09 8.85
N LYS A 182 0.60 -10.88 9.92
CA LYS A 182 0.74 -10.36 11.28
C LYS A 182 2.09 -9.67 11.48
N ASN A 183 3.18 -10.34 11.12
CA ASN A 183 4.54 -9.78 11.25
C ASN A 183 4.69 -8.51 10.41
N LEU A 184 4.16 -8.50 9.17
CA LEU A 184 4.17 -7.31 8.32
C LEU A 184 3.43 -6.14 8.98
N SER A 185 2.27 -6.40 9.56
CA SER A 185 1.50 -5.36 10.26
C SER A 185 2.26 -4.79 11.46
N GLU A 186 2.89 -5.64 12.26
CA GLU A 186 3.73 -5.24 13.40
C GLU A 186 4.95 -4.43 12.94
N GLU A 187 5.60 -4.83 11.84
CA GLU A 187 6.74 -4.12 11.27
C GLU A 187 6.33 -2.73 10.72
N ILE A 188 5.17 -2.63 10.04
CA ILE A 188 4.63 -1.35 9.57
C ILE A 188 4.42 -0.40 10.75
N ILE A 189 3.75 -0.86 11.81
CA ILE A 189 3.47 -0.05 12.99
C ILE A 189 4.77 0.40 13.66
N SER A 190 5.76 -0.49 13.81
CA SER A 190 7.06 -0.17 14.39
C SER A 190 7.79 0.91 13.58
N ARG A 191 7.88 0.76 12.26
CA ARG A 191 8.53 1.73 11.37
C ARG A 191 7.87 3.11 11.44
N ILE A 192 6.54 3.17 11.51
CA ILE A 192 5.81 4.43 11.67
C ILE A 192 6.13 5.06 13.03
N ALA A 193 6.16 4.27 14.10
CA ALA A 193 6.45 4.76 15.45
C ALA A 193 7.88 5.31 15.58
N GLU A 194 8.85 4.72 14.89
CA GLU A 194 10.24 5.16 14.88
C GLU A 194 10.41 6.52 14.17
N ARG A 195 9.64 6.77 13.10
CA ARG A 195 9.70 8.02 12.33
C ARG A 195 8.93 9.19 12.95
N ARG A 196 8.05 8.90 13.89
CA ARG A 196 7.30 9.91 14.65
C ARG A 196 8.05 10.43 15.89
N ARG A 197 9.22 9.85 16.20
CA ARG A 197 10.10 10.26 17.31
C ARG A 197 11.08 11.31 16.86
#